data_b18b1dd7fcc500c9be66c7868db0be4c
#
_entry.id   b18b1dd7fcc500c9be66c7868db0be4c
#
_cell.length_a   1.000
_cell.length_b   1.000
_cell.length_c   1.000
_cell.angle_alpha   90.00
_cell.angle_beta   90.00
_cell.angle_gamma   90.00
#
_symmetry.space_group_name_H-M   'P 1'
#
loop_
_entity.id
_entity.type
_entity.pdbx_description
1 polymer ?
#
loop_
_entity_poly.entity_id
_entity_poly.type
_entity_poly.pdbx_seq_one_letter_code
_entity_poly.pdbx_strand_id
1 'polypeptide(L)'
;MSDGETPAVPSLYEVLQLAKDYPTAGEEHNLLTLALAMPMGGLIIFDGPSSSGKTHSVNSASSTFTNHENLVYTVPTTASETALYYEFDKMNQRPVHNWGDLASMEKTWEPILKDHGDGRPSNRKVTDVTLGEVVDKTIDPPATLILQIATDNEDINLNDYAEIKNRALILTSDGSREQTEAVMALQAAVEARTFEPSVGEERAAQIREYMTGVFETAEIFRTRRESEKPMATFWNPAAEAIAEAEVIPPMFNEARRDNQRLFKFMRAVALYHHAERLMTFLEDGERVMIVTPVDCWYAMVIFGEKMLRSALNLRGHDIEVLSLLREKPSSYTVAEIQQMLIQGGHNVTDRDVRRSLENMFTKGYVIRHDDSPITWQASPMASYMDYKSKIDWEDVVEKAAETVRANLPAEQ
;
A
#
# COMPACT_ATOMS: atom_id res chain seq x y z
N MET A 1 -7.93 10.89 -39.60
CA MET A 1 -8.21 10.57 -38.18
C MET A 1 -8.51 9.10 -38.19
N SER A 2 -7.56 8.26 -37.82
CA SER A 2 -7.76 6.81 -37.67
C SER A 2 -8.73 6.58 -36.52
N ASP A 3 -9.70 5.72 -36.74
CA ASP A 3 -10.59 5.24 -35.68
C ASP A 3 -9.71 4.67 -34.55
N GLY A 4 -9.50 5.49 -33.54
CA GLY A 4 -8.68 5.13 -32.40
C GLY A 4 -9.44 4.09 -31.57
N GLU A 5 -9.13 2.82 -31.76
CA GLU A 5 -9.48 1.81 -30.78
C GLU A 5 -8.91 2.27 -29.44
N THR A 6 -9.78 2.48 -28.47
CA THR A 6 -9.35 2.74 -27.09
C THR A 6 -8.45 1.59 -26.68
N PRO A 7 -7.20 1.83 -26.26
CA PRO A 7 -6.31 0.72 -25.93
C PRO A 7 -6.95 -0.12 -24.84
N ALA A 8 -7.01 -1.42 -25.06
CA ALA A 8 -7.60 -2.36 -24.10
C ALA A 8 -6.87 -2.21 -22.75
N VAL A 9 -7.65 -2.08 -21.66
CA VAL A 9 -7.10 -2.00 -20.31
C VAL A 9 -6.19 -3.20 -20.06
N PRO A 10 -4.92 -3.02 -19.73
CA PRO A 10 -4.04 -4.14 -19.41
C PRO A 10 -4.61 -4.94 -18.23
N SER A 11 -4.43 -6.25 -18.22
CA SER A 11 -4.76 -7.03 -17.04
C SER A 11 -3.78 -6.73 -15.90
N LEU A 12 -4.23 -6.86 -14.65
CA LEU A 12 -3.34 -6.71 -13.49
C LEU A 12 -2.18 -7.71 -13.51
N TYR A 13 -2.40 -8.87 -14.14
CA TYR A 13 -1.34 -9.86 -14.37
C TYR A 13 -0.25 -9.32 -15.30
N GLU A 14 -0.62 -8.66 -16.41
CA GLU A 14 0.35 -8.05 -17.33
C GLU A 14 1.15 -6.92 -16.65
N VAL A 15 0.50 -6.10 -15.83
CA VAL A 15 1.19 -5.07 -15.03
C VAL A 15 2.19 -5.71 -14.07
N LEU A 16 1.80 -6.81 -13.41
CA LEU A 16 2.68 -7.55 -12.52
C LEU A 16 3.88 -8.12 -13.28
N GLN A 17 3.64 -8.75 -14.44
CA GLN A 17 4.73 -9.30 -15.27
C GLN A 17 5.70 -8.19 -15.71
N LEU A 18 5.17 -7.05 -16.16
CA LEU A 18 5.99 -5.90 -16.52
C LEU A 18 6.82 -5.38 -15.33
N ALA A 19 6.25 -5.32 -14.12
CA ALA A 19 7.01 -4.96 -12.93
C ALA A 19 8.15 -5.97 -12.66
N LYS A 20 7.89 -7.27 -12.84
CA LYS A 20 8.89 -8.34 -12.65
C LYS A 20 9.96 -8.37 -13.75
N ASP A 21 9.71 -7.78 -14.91
CA ASP A 21 10.70 -7.62 -15.98
C ASP A 21 11.82 -6.61 -15.60
N TYR A 22 11.59 -5.79 -14.57
CA TYR A 22 12.66 -5.15 -13.80
C TYR A 22 13.22 -6.20 -12.81
N PRO A 23 14.22 -7.01 -13.17
CA PRO A 23 14.51 -8.34 -12.61
C PRO A 23 14.18 -8.48 -11.12
N THR A 24 12.93 -8.85 -10.80
CA THR A 24 12.42 -8.96 -9.43
C THR A 24 11.80 -10.33 -9.22
N ALA A 25 12.22 -11.03 -8.17
CA ALA A 25 11.66 -12.32 -7.77
C ALA A 25 10.70 -12.13 -6.59
N GLY A 26 9.59 -12.84 -6.61
CA GLY A 26 8.57 -12.75 -5.55
C GLY A 26 7.92 -11.37 -5.43
N GLU A 27 7.47 -11.03 -4.23
CA GLU A 27 6.92 -9.71 -3.88
C GLU A 27 5.67 -9.30 -4.70
N GLU A 28 4.97 -10.24 -5.34
CA GLU A 28 3.88 -9.96 -6.29
C GLU A 28 2.81 -9.03 -5.73
N HIS A 29 2.36 -9.29 -4.49
CA HIS A 29 1.37 -8.44 -3.83
C HIS A 29 1.90 -7.04 -3.52
N ASN A 30 3.19 -6.92 -3.15
CA ASN A 30 3.80 -5.63 -2.90
C ASN A 30 3.99 -4.84 -4.17
N LEU A 31 4.41 -5.48 -5.27
CA LEU A 31 4.58 -4.85 -6.58
C LEU A 31 3.25 -4.30 -7.11
N LEU A 32 2.19 -5.11 -7.11
CA LEU A 32 0.85 -4.66 -7.52
C LEU A 32 0.32 -3.55 -6.61
N THR A 33 0.49 -3.71 -5.29
CA THR A 33 0.09 -2.67 -4.33
C THR A 33 0.76 -1.34 -4.63
N LEU A 34 2.08 -1.35 -4.86
CA LEU A 34 2.82 -0.12 -5.18
C LEU A 34 2.36 0.46 -6.52
N ALA A 35 2.29 -0.35 -7.58
CA ALA A 35 1.89 0.12 -8.91
C ALA A 35 0.50 0.78 -8.90
N LEU A 36 -0.49 0.16 -8.24
CA LEU A 36 -1.85 0.69 -8.16
C LEU A 36 -2.00 1.86 -7.18
N ALA A 37 -1.20 1.87 -6.10
CA ALA A 37 -1.28 2.92 -5.10
C ALA A 37 -0.54 4.20 -5.48
N MET A 38 0.51 4.13 -6.31
CA MET A 38 1.32 5.31 -6.67
C MET A 38 0.51 6.50 -7.18
N PRO A 39 -0.55 6.36 -7.99
CA PRO A 39 -1.35 7.50 -8.45
C PRO A 39 -2.14 8.20 -7.35
N MET A 40 -2.52 7.51 -6.24
CA MET A 40 -3.32 8.09 -5.17
C MET A 40 -3.21 7.40 -3.81
N GLY A 41 -2.14 6.65 -3.56
CA GLY A 41 -2.00 5.77 -2.38
C GLY A 41 -1.81 6.50 -1.04
N GLY A 42 -1.34 7.75 -1.04
CA GLY A 42 -1.00 8.47 0.19
C GLY A 42 0.32 8.00 0.78
N LEU A 43 0.38 7.79 2.09
CA LEU A 43 1.61 7.37 2.77
C LEU A 43 1.77 5.85 2.78
N ILE A 44 2.88 5.36 2.25
CA ILE A 44 3.28 3.95 2.25
C ILE A 44 4.58 3.80 3.03
N ILE A 45 4.64 2.85 3.94
CA ILE A 45 5.87 2.44 4.62
C ILE A 45 6.22 1.03 4.15
N PHE A 46 7.40 0.84 3.59
CA PHE A 46 7.92 -0.46 3.24
C PHE A 46 8.86 -0.94 4.36
N ASP A 47 8.42 -1.94 5.10
CA ASP A 47 9.05 -2.48 6.29
C ASP A 47 9.72 -3.83 5.97
N GLY A 48 10.89 -4.10 6.54
CA GLY A 48 11.58 -5.38 6.36
C GLY A 48 13.06 -5.31 6.72
N PRO A 49 13.74 -6.45 6.81
CA PRO A 49 15.18 -6.50 7.11
C PRO A 49 16.01 -5.66 6.14
N SER A 50 17.20 -5.27 6.55
CA SER A 50 18.20 -4.70 5.63
C SER A 50 18.47 -5.67 4.48
N SER A 51 18.68 -5.13 3.29
CA SER A 51 18.92 -5.92 2.07
C SER A 51 17.76 -6.83 1.61
N SER A 52 16.55 -6.64 2.15
CA SER A 52 15.35 -7.41 1.72
C SER A 52 14.74 -6.93 0.39
N GLY A 53 15.41 -6.06 -0.37
CA GLY A 53 14.95 -5.63 -1.68
C GLY A 53 13.91 -4.50 -1.69
N LYS A 54 13.63 -3.79 -0.58
CA LYS A 54 12.63 -2.72 -0.49
C LYS A 54 12.77 -1.66 -1.59
N THR A 55 13.96 -1.08 -1.74
CA THR A 55 14.23 -0.09 -2.80
C THR A 55 14.07 -0.68 -4.20
N HIS A 56 14.47 -1.94 -4.37
CA HIS A 56 14.32 -2.65 -5.63
C HIS A 56 12.85 -2.83 -6.00
N SER A 57 12.00 -3.22 -5.05
CA SER A 57 10.54 -3.35 -5.27
C SER A 57 9.88 -2.01 -5.64
N VAL A 58 10.30 -0.90 -5.02
CA VAL A 58 9.81 0.44 -5.40
C VAL A 58 10.20 0.79 -6.84
N ASN A 59 11.46 0.53 -7.22
CA ASN A 59 11.93 0.77 -8.59
C ASN A 59 11.23 -0.15 -9.60
N SER A 60 11.04 -1.42 -9.26
CA SER A 60 10.31 -2.40 -10.06
C SER A 60 8.87 -1.95 -10.33
N ALA A 61 8.12 -1.57 -9.30
CA ALA A 61 6.77 -1.03 -9.47
C ALA A 61 6.78 0.27 -10.29
N SER A 62 7.76 1.15 -10.09
CA SER A 62 7.90 2.39 -10.85
C SER A 62 8.19 2.14 -12.34
N SER A 63 8.85 1.05 -12.69
CA SER A 63 9.18 0.69 -14.08
C SER A 63 7.95 0.39 -14.95
N THR A 64 6.78 0.22 -14.32
CA THR A 64 5.49 0.05 -15.02
C THR A 64 4.94 1.35 -15.64
N PHE A 65 5.59 2.49 -15.38
CA PHE A 65 5.20 3.80 -15.91
C PHE A 65 6.19 4.30 -16.96
N THR A 66 5.70 5.03 -17.96
CA THR A 66 6.57 5.73 -18.91
C THR A 66 7.26 6.91 -18.20
N ASN A 67 8.55 7.10 -18.47
CA ASN A 67 9.33 8.20 -17.88
C ASN A 67 9.21 8.27 -16.36
N HIS A 68 9.24 7.13 -15.69
CA HIS A 68 9.11 7.04 -14.23
C HIS A 68 10.08 7.96 -13.46
N GLU A 69 11.23 8.31 -14.05
CA GLU A 69 12.18 9.29 -13.52
C GLU A 69 11.54 10.69 -13.35
N ASN A 70 10.51 10.99 -14.16
CA ASN A 70 9.74 12.25 -14.08
C ASN A 70 8.54 12.14 -13.13
N LEU A 71 8.14 10.93 -12.74
CA LEU A 71 7.03 10.69 -11.82
C LEU A 71 7.49 10.56 -10.36
N VAL A 72 8.69 10.06 -10.14
CA VAL A 72 9.23 9.79 -8.80
C VAL A 72 10.33 10.78 -8.45
N TYR A 73 10.13 11.55 -7.38
CA TYR A 73 11.20 12.32 -6.75
C TYR A 73 11.82 11.51 -5.63
N THR A 74 13.11 11.18 -5.78
CA THR A 74 13.86 10.53 -4.71
C THR A 74 14.55 11.58 -3.86
N VAL A 75 14.16 11.64 -2.59
CA VAL A 75 14.73 12.59 -1.63
C VAL A 75 16.17 12.20 -1.32
N PRO A 76 17.14 13.12 -1.47
CA PRO A 76 18.54 12.85 -1.12
C PRO A 76 18.69 12.56 0.38
N THR A 77 19.34 11.46 0.74
CA THR A 77 19.50 10.99 2.13
C THR A 77 20.25 11.96 3.04
N THR A 78 21.05 12.87 2.45
CA THR A 78 21.87 13.86 3.18
C THR A 78 21.29 15.28 3.12
N ALA A 79 20.10 15.46 2.54
CA ALA A 79 19.50 16.79 2.46
C ALA A 79 19.01 17.22 3.84
N SER A 80 19.30 18.48 4.23
CA SER A 80 18.65 19.09 5.38
C SER A 80 17.20 19.44 5.05
N GLU A 81 16.36 19.59 6.09
CA GLU A 81 14.98 20.05 5.92
C GLU A 81 14.90 21.34 5.09
N THR A 82 15.78 22.30 5.34
CA THR A 82 15.83 23.57 4.58
C THR A 82 16.18 23.34 3.12
N ALA A 83 17.08 22.39 2.80
CA ALA A 83 17.48 22.10 1.43
C ALA A 83 16.29 21.60 0.59
N LEU A 84 15.33 20.88 1.17
CA LEU A 84 14.14 20.42 0.46
C LEU A 84 13.28 21.59 -0.04
N TYR A 85 13.17 22.66 0.74
CA TYR A 85 12.42 23.85 0.30
C TYR A 85 13.10 24.63 -0.81
N TYR A 86 14.40 24.44 -1.06
CA TYR A 86 15.06 24.96 -2.26
C TYR A 86 14.81 24.09 -3.50
N GLU A 87 14.44 22.84 -3.30
CA GLU A 87 14.06 21.92 -4.39
C GLU A 87 12.54 21.78 -4.58
N PHE A 88 11.74 22.66 -3.95
CA PHE A 88 10.27 22.59 -3.95
C PHE A 88 9.68 22.49 -5.36
N ASP A 89 10.23 23.20 -6.35
CA ASP A 89 9.75 23.15 -7.73
C ASP A 89 9.87 21.75 -8.34
N LYS A 90 10.98 21.04 -8.05
CA LYS A 90 11.19 19.67 -8.50
C LYS A 90 10.25 18.69 -7.78
N MET A 91 10.02 18.90 -6.49
CA MET A 91 9.11 18.08 -5.68
C MET A 91 7.67 18.27 -6.17
N ASN A 92 7.22 19.52 -6.34
CA ASN A 92 5.84 19.80 -6.75
C ASN A 92 5.49 19.32 -8.16
N GLN A 93 6.50 19.10 -9.02
CA GLN A 93 6.32 18.54 -10.36
C GLN A 93 6.18 17.03 -10.37
N ARG A 94 6.46 16.33 -9.25
CA ARG A 94 6.46 14.89 -9.18
C ARG A 94 5.37 14.36 -8.25
N PRO A 95 4.49 13.49 -8.77
CA PRO A 95 3.37 12.98 -7.97
C PRO A 95 3.78 11.95 -6.92
N VAL A 96 4.96 11.35 -7.02
CA VAL A 96 5.45 10.34 -6.05
C VAL A 96 6.73 10.83 -5.41
N HIS A 97 6.79 10.85 -4.07
CA HIS A 97 8.01 11.13 -3.32
C HIS A 97 8.53 9.86 -2.64
N ASN A 98 9.70 9.40 -3.06
CA ASN A 98 10.42 8.30 -2.41
C ASN A 98 11.46 8.89 -1.44
N TRP A 99 11.21 8.79 -0.16
CA TRP A 99 12.06 9.33 0.89
C TRP A 99 13.18 8.37 1.32
N GLY A 100 13.16 7.11 0.81
CA GLY A 100 14.15 6.10 1.16
C GLY A 100 14.05 5.65 2.62
N ASP A 101 15.20 5.34 3.24
CA ASP A 101 15.25 4.77 4.59
C ASP A 101 15.02 5.83 5.66
N LEU A 102 14.02 5.60 6.52
CA LEU A 102 13.69 6.47 7.64
C LEU A 102 14.86 6.61 8.64
N ALA A 103 15.74 5.60 8.71
CA ALA A 103 16.95 5.61 9.54
C ALA A 103 17.92 6.73 9.17
N SER A 104 17.94 7.11 7.91
CA SER A 104 18.82 8.17 7.42
C SER A 104 18.23 9.57 7.55
N MET A 105 16.98 9.68 8.01
CA MET A 105 16.28 10.96 8.11
C MET A 105 16.51 11.66 9.44
N GLU A 106 16.69 12.97 9.36
CA GLU A 106 16.67 13.81 10.56
C GLU A 106 15.24 13.94 11.10
N LYS A 107 15.08 13.98 12.42
CA LYS A 107 13.76 14.20 13.08
C LYS A 107 13.07 15.50 12.62
N THR A 108 13.81 16.45 12.10
CA THR A 108 13.32 17.72 11.56
C THR A 108 12.38 17.55 10.37
N TRP A 109 12.38 16.39 9.68
CA TRP A 109 11.50 16.11 8.53
C TRP A 109 10.13 15.57 8.94
N GLU A 110 9.97 15.14 10.17
CA GLU A 110 8.73 14.56 10.68
C GLU A 110 7.48 15.46 10.44
N PRO A 111 7.53 16.80 10.61
CA PRO A 111 6.40 17.65 10.29
C PRO A 111 5.98 17.60 8.82
N ILE A 112 6.93 17.60 7.88
CA ILE A 112 6.63 17.50 6.43
C ILE A 112 5.95 16.16 6.13
N LEU A 113 6.47 15.05 6.70
CA LEU A 113 5.90 13.72 6.51
C LEU A 113 4.47 13.62 7.06
N LYS A 114 4.19 14.26 8.18
CA LYS A 114 2.85 14.32 8.78
C LYS A 114 1.89 15.12 7.90
N ASP A 115 2.28 16.32 7.47
CA ASP A 115 1.46 17.17 6.62
C ASP A 115 1.14 16.48 5.30
N HIS A 116 2.14 15.92 4.63
CA HIS A 116 1.96 15.20 3.38
C HIS A 116 1.16 13.90 3.57
N GLY A 117 1.35 13.20 4.70
CA GLY A 117 0.55 12.02 5.06
C GLY A 117 -0.94 12.33 5.27
N ASP A 118 -1.26 13.56 5.67
CA ASP A 118 -2.63 14.08 5.81
C ASP A 118 -3.12 14.78 4.51
N GLY A 119 -2.29 14.81 3.44
CA GLY A 119 -2.63 15.47 2.18
C GLY A 119 -2.56 17.00 2.25
N ARG A 120 -1.82 17.55 3.24
CA ARG A 120 -1.65 18.99 3.42
C ARG A 120 -0.31 19.48 2.88
N PRO A 121 -0.23 20.71 2.36
CA PRO A 121 1.03 21.32 1.95
C PRO A 121 1.89 21.68 3.17
N SER A 122 3.20 21.57 3.00
CA SER A 122 4.18 22.04 4.00
C SER A 122 4.76 23.38 3.59
N ASN A 123 4.68 24.36 4.49
CA ASN A 123 5.09 25.74 4.24
C ASN A 123 6.28 26.13 5.11
N ARG A 124 7.25 26.82 4.52
CA ARG A 124 8.39 27.38 5.25
C ARG A 124 8.86 28.70 4.68
N LYS A 125 9.24 29.62 5.59
CA LYS A 125 9.96 30.83 5.21
C LYS A 125 11.44 30.53 5.08
N VAL A 126 11.99 30.78 3.89
CA VAL A 126 13.41 30.60 3.60
C VAL A 126 14.00 31.91 3.10
N THR A 127 15.27 32.17 3.37
CA THR A 127 15.97 33.34 2.81
C THR A 127 16.42 33.01 1.41
N ASP A 128 15.89 33.70 0.42
CA ASP A 128 16.41 33.63 -0.93
C ASP A 128 17.73 34.40 -1.00
N VAL A 129 18.83 33.66 -1.14
CA VAL A 129 20.19 34.26 -1.15
C VAL A 129 20.42 35.17 -2.35
N THR A 130 19.71 34.93 -3.45
CA THR A 130 19.84 35.73 -4.68
C THR A 130 19.12 37.06 -4.55
N LEU A 131 17.95 37.05 -3.89
CA LEU A 131 17.13 38.26 -3.70
C LEU A 131 17.44 39.00 -2.41
N GLY A 132 18.09 38.32 -1.44
CA GLY A 132 18.33 38.86 -0.09
C GLY A 132 17.04 39.00 0.76
N GLU A 133 15.95 38.39 0.33
CA GLU A 133 14.63 38.51 0.94
C GLU A 133 14.16 37.19 1.53
N VAL A 134 13.25 37.26 2.51
CA VAL A 134 12.56 36.07 3.05
C VAL A 134 11.35 35.78 2.17
N VAL A 135 11.32 34.61 1.57
CA VAL A 135 10.24 34.14 0.72
C VAL A 135 9.52 32.94 1.34
N ASP A 136 8.23 32.84 1.12
CA ASP A 136 7.47 31.65 1.50
C ASP A 136 7.63 30.58 0.41
N LYS A 137 8.07 29.40 0.81
CA LYS A 137 8.18 28.21 -0.04
C LYS A 137 7.19 27.15 0.42
N THR A 138 6.48 26.59 -0.54
CA THR A 138 5.46 25.56 -0.30
C THR A 138 5.83 24.28 -1.04
N ILE A 139 5.86 23.17 -0.32
CA ILE A 139 5.93 21.83 -0.91
C ILE A 139 4.51 21.25 -0.87
N ASP A 140 3.93 21.02 -2.03
CA ASP A 140 2.61 20.41 -2.17
C ASP A 140 2.66 18.92 -1.80
N PRO A 141 1.58 18.35 -1.25
CA PRO A 141 1.56 16.93 -0.92
C PRO A 141 1.62 16.10 -2.20
N PRO A 142 2.48 15.06 -2.26
CA PRO A 142 2.48 14.14 -3.39
C PRO A 142 1.20 13.31 -3.44
N ALA A 143 0.93 12.64 -4.57
CA ALA A 143 -0.09 11.61 -4.65
C ALA A 143 0.25 10.46 -3.70
N THR A 144 1.52 10.08 -3.71
CA THR A 144 2.03 9.02 -2.84
C THR A 144 3.40 9.37 -2.30
N LEU A 145 3.55 9.14 -1.00
CA LEU A 145 4.79 9.27 -0.25
C LEU A 145 5.22 7.88 0.19
N ILE A 146 6.46 7.48 -0.16
CA ILE A 146 7.01 6.17 0.16
C ILE A 146 8.19 6.32 1.13
N LEU A 147 8.12 5.63 2.25
CA LEU A 147 9.18 5.50 3.25
C LEU A 147 9.64 4.05 3.31
N GLN A 148 10.91 3.83 3.65
CA GLN A 148 11.46 2.50 3.87
C GLN A 148 12.01 2.41 5.29
N ILE A 149 11.87 1.25 5.93
CA ILE A 149 12.38 1.00 7.29
C ILE A 149 13.09 -0.33 7.31
N ALA A 150 14.28 -0.35 7.92
CA ALA A 150 15.01 -1.56 8.21
C ALA A 150 14.63 -2.06 9.61
N THR A 151 13.96 -3.24 9.69
CA THR A 151 13.46 -3.80 10.96
C THR A 151 14.57 -4.37 11.86
N ASP A 152 15.73 -4.66 11.29
CA ASP A 152 16.94 -5.12 11.98
C ASP A 152 17.81 -3.98 12.53
N ASN A 153 17.41 -2.73 12.32
CA ASN A 153 18.08 -1.58 12.92
C ASN A 153 17.51 -1.35 14.33
N GLU A 154 18.31 -1.66 15.35
CA GLU A 154 17.92 -1.50 16.76
C GLU A 154 17.71 -0.03 17.18
N ASP A 155 18.31 0.90 16.45
CA ASP A 155 18.24 2.35 16.77
C ASP A 155 16.93 2.99 16.28
N ILE A 156 16.14 2.31 15.44
CA ILE A 156 14.90 2.83 14.88
C ILE A 156 13.74 1.89 15.13
N ASN A 157 12.85 2.39 15.96
CA ASN A 157 11.57 1.72 16.20
C ASN A 157 10.46 2.52 15.50
N LEU A 158 9.70 1.86 14.61
CA LEU A 158 8.51 2.46 13.98
C LEU A 158 7.52 3.05 15.01
N ASN A 159 7.57 2.59 16.26
CA ASN A 159 6.73 3.13 17.33
C ASN A 159 7.14 4.54 17.75
N ASP A 160 8.39 4.95 17.53
CA ASP A 160 8.85 6.31 17.80
C ASP A 160 8.23 7.31 16.80
N TYR A 161 7.70 6.79 15.69
CA TYR A 161 6.98 7.51 14.65
C TYR A 161 5.50 7.09 14.59
N ALA A 162 4.88 6.90 15.76
CA ALA A 162 3.51 6.37 15.86
C ALA A 162 2.49 7.15 15.02
N GLU A 163 2.63 8.47 14.91
CA GLU A 163 1.73 9.29 14.11
C GLU A 163 1.89 9.07 12.60
N ILE A 164 3.13 8.90 12.12
CA ILE A 164 3.42 8.58 10.72
C ILE A 164 2.92 7.18 10.41
N LYS A 165 3.26 6.20 11.27
CA LYS A 165 2.81 4.83 11.17
C LYS A 165 1.28 4.72 11.07
N ASN A 166 0.57 5.44 11.93
CA ASN A 166 -0.90 5.43 11.95
C ASN A 166 -1.55 6.04 10.70
N ARG A 167 -0.78 6.71 9.83
CA ARG A 167 -1.21 7.26 8.55
C ARG A 167 -0.82 6.39 7.37
N ALA A 168 0.11 5.45 7.55
CA ALA A 168 0.73 4.69 6.47
C ALA A 168 0.03 3.37 6.18
N LEU A 169 0.01 2.97 4.91
CA LEU A 169 -0.09 1.58 4.53
C LEU A 169 1.27 0.93 4.77
N ILE A 170 1.30 -0.16 5.52
CA ILE A 170 2.52 -0.89 5.79
C ILE A 170 2.61 -2.08 4.83
N LEU A 171 3.67 -2.09 4.02
CA LEU A 171 4.08 -3.23 3.21
C LEU A 171 5.25 -3.91 3.92
N THR A 172 5.25 -5.23 3.93
CA THR A 172 6.35 -6.00 4.53
C THR A 172 7.01 -6.81 3.43
N SER A 173 8.34 -6.72 3.31
CA SER A 173 9.10 -7.56 2.39
C SER A 173 9.18 -8.99 2.91
N ASP A 174 9.16 -9.95 1.97
CA ASP A 174 9.34 -11.35 2.29
C ASP A 174 10.83 -11.64 2.58
N GLY A 175 11.13 -12.01 3.83
CA GLY A 175 12.46 -12.41 4.28
C GLY A 175 12.63 -13.94 4.36
N SER A 176 11.74 -14.72 3.73
CA SER A 176 11.82 -16.18 3.76
C SER A 176 13.08 -16.70 3.03
N ARG A 177 13.41 -17.94 3.33
CA ARG A 177 14.50 -18.65 2.65
C ARG A 177 14.17 -18.86 1.17
N GLU A 178 12.93 -19.21 0.87
CA GLU A 178 12.41 -19.42 -0.48
C GLU A 178 12.56 -18.15 -1.31
N GLN A 179 12.20 -17.00 -0.74
CA GLN A 179 12.38 -15.70 -1.38
C GLN A 179 13.87 -15.40 -1.63
N THR A 180 14.73 -15.69 -0.66
CA THR A 180 16.18 -15.50 -0.81
C THR A 180 16.73 -16.38 -1.93
N GLU A 181 16.37 -17.66 -1.98
CA GLU A 181 16.76 -18.60 -3.03
C GLU A 181 16.27 -18.15 -4.42
N ALA A 182 15.03 -17.66 -4.52
CA ALA A 182 14.47 -17.13 -5.76
C ALA A 182 15.22 -15.87 -6.26
N VAL A 183 15.57 -14.96 -5.34
CA VAL A 183 16.38 -13.76 -5.67
C VAL A 183 17.77 -14.16 -6.15
N MET A 184 18.44 -15.11 -5.48
CA MET A 184 19.76 -15.58 -5.88
C MET A 184 19.75 -16.26 -7.26
N ALA A 185 18.72 -17.08 -7.54
CA ALA A 185 18.54 -17.72 -8.84
C ALA A 185 18.32 -16.67 -9.96
N LEU A 186 17.50 -15.66 -9.68
CA LEU A 186 17.28 -14.56 -10.62
C LEU A 186 18.57 -13.75 -10.89
N GLN A 187 19.31 -13.40 -9.84
CA GLN A 187 20.61 -12.72 -9.98
C GLN A 187 21.57 -13.53 -10.85
N ALA A 188 21.64 -14.85 -10.66
CA ALA A 188 22.45 -15.73 -11.49
C ALA A 188 21.99 -15.74 -12.95
N ALA A 189 20.68 -15.73 -13.22
CA ALA A 189 20.13 -15.66 -14.57
C ALA A 189 20.46 -14.33 -15.26
N VAL A 190 20.38 -13.22 -14.53
CA VAL A 190 20.73 -11.88 -15.04
C VAL A 190 22.23 -11.82 -15.37
N GLU A 191 23.10 -12.30 -14.46
CA GLU A 191 24.54 -12.32 -14.67
C GLU A 191 24.93 -13.23 -15.85
N ALA A 192 24.28 -14.39 -15.96
CA ALA A 192 24.46 -15.32 -17.08
C ALA A 192 23.84 -14.82 -18.40
N ARG A 193 23.12 -13.70 -18.40
CA ARG A 193 22.37 -13.16 -19.54
C ARG A 193 21.33 -14.15 -20.10
N THR A 194 20.75 -14.96 -19.24
CA THR A 194 19.67 -15.91 -19.57
C THR A 194 18.31 -15.43 -19.06
N PHE A 195 18.25 -14.29 -18.39
CA PHE A 195 17.00 -13.66 -18.01
C PHE A 195 16.31 -13.09 -19.27
N GLU A 196 15.08 -13.49 -19.49
CA GLU A 196 14.24 -13.00 -20.58
C GLU A 196 13.02 -12.28 -19.98
N PRO A 197 12.71 -11.04 -20.43
CA PRO A 197 11.48 -10.35 -20.05
C PRO A 197 10.24 -11.15 -20.46
N SER A 198 9.23 -11.15 -19.60
CA SER A 198 7.96 -11.85 -19.83
C SER A 198 7.04 -11.09 -20.78
N VAL A 199 7.19 -9.76 -20.84
CA VAL A 199 6.35 -8.87 -21.64
C VAL A 199 7.18 -8.33 -22.82
N GLY A 200 6.70 -8.56 -24.04
CA GLY A 200 7.37 -8.02 -25.23
C GLY A 200 7.39 -6.48 -25.25
N GLU A 201 8.40 -5.89 -25.90
CA GLU A 201 8.67 -4.45 -25.87
C GLU A 201 7.47 -3.58 -26.28
N GLU A 202 6.76 -3.97 -27.36
CA GLU A 202 5.57 -3.24 -27.83
C GLU A 202 4.46 -3.24 -26.76
N ARG A 203 4.17 -4.42 -26.19
CA ARG A 203 3.15 -4.55 -25.14
C ARG A 203 3.58 -3.84 -23.86
N ALA A 204 4.84 -3.89 -23.50
CA ALA A 204 5.41 -3.16 -22.36
C ALA A 204 5.24 -1.65 -22.54
N ALA A 205 5.45 -1.11 -23.75
CA ALA A 205 5.25 0.30 -24.03
C ALA A 205 3.75 0.69 -23.87
N GLN A 206 2.82 -0.13 -24.38
CA GLN A 206 1.38 0.10 -24.24
C GLN A 206 0.95 0.10 -22.76
N ILE A 207 1.44 -0.86 -21.96
CA ILE A 207 1.13 -0.93 -20.52
C ILE A 207 1.67 0.31 -19.81
N ARG A 208 2.91 0.72 -20.07
CA ARG A 208 3.50 1.92 -19.45
C ARG A 208 2.74 3.19 -19.82
N GLU A 209 2.34 3.33 -21.07
CA GLU A 209 1.52 4.46 -21.53
C GLU A 209 0.18 4.48 -20.80
N TYR A 210 -0.51 3.34 -20.71
CA TYR A 210 -1.76 3.21 -19.98
C TYR A 210 -1.59 3.58 -18.50
N MET A 211 -0.59 3.00 -17.82
CA MET A 211 -0.30 3.28 -16.40
C MET A 211 0.04 4.75 -16.17
N THR A 212 0.70 5.39 -17.12
CA THR A 212 0.96 6.84 -17.05
C THR A 212 -0.34 7.64 -17.19
N GLY A 213 -1.24 7.24 -18.07
CA GLY A 213 -2.58 7.82 -18.20
C GLY A 213 -3.43 7.72 -16.93
N VAL A 214 -3.19 6.68 -16.09
CA VAL A 214 -3.81 6.58 -14.77
C VAL A 214 -3.39 7.74 -13.85
N PHE A 215 -2.13 8.18 -13.89
CA PHE A 215 -1.69 9.37 -13.16
C PHE A 215 -2.35 10.65 -13.66
N GLU A 216 -2.46 10.83 -14.98
CA GLU A 216 -3.12 11.99 -15.58
C GLU A 216 -4.59 12.03 -15.18
N THR A 217 -5.26 10.88 -15.20
CA THR A 217 -6.64 10.76 -14.74
C THR A 217 -6.78 11.03 -13.24
N ALA A 218 -5.79 10.61 -12.42
CA ALA A 218 -5.79 10.87 -10.98
C ALA A 218 -5.82 12.36 -10.64
N GLU A 219 -5.24 13.22 -11.47
CA GLU A 219 -5.17 14.66 -11.20
C GLU A 219 -6.56 15.32 -11.11
N ILE A 220 -7.57 14.81 -11.82
CA ILE A 220 -8.94 15.36 -11.72
C ILE A 220 -9.62 15.07 -10.37
N PHE A 221 -9.13 14.09 -9.62
CA PHE A 221 -9.64 13.68 -8.30
C PHE A 221 -8.81 14.25 -7.14
N ARG A 222 -7.73 14.97 -7.44
CA ARG A 222 -6.84 15.52 -6.41
C ARG A 222 -7.15 16.96 -6.09
N THR A 223 -7.05 17.26 -4.81
CA THR A 223 -7.03 18.63 -4.30
C THR A 223 -5.59 18.94 -3.90
N ARG A 224 -4.95 19.88 -4.57
CA ARG A 224 -3.57 20.30 -4.25
C ARG A 224 -3.54 21.36 -3.15
N ARG A 225 -4.63 22.13 -2.97
CA ARG A 225 -4.76 23.18 -1.97
C ARG A 225 -6.11 23.09 -1.28
N GLU A 226 -6.16 23.40 0.01
CA GLU A 226 -7.40 23.35 0.82
C GLU A 226 -8.57 24.19 0.26
N SER A 227 -8.26 25.22 -0.54
CA SER A 227 -9.27 26.11 -1.16
C SER A 227 -9.83 25.58 -2.49
N GLU A 228 -9.24 24.53 -3.05
CA GLU A 228 -9.62 23.99 -4.35
C GLU A 228 -10.48 22.73 -4.14
N LYS A 229 -11.62 22.67 -4.84
CA LYS A 229 -12.37 21.42 -4.95
C LYS A 229 -11.82 20.59 -6.11
N PRO A 230 -11.75 19.26 -5.99
CA PRO A 230 -11.40 18.41 -7.12
C PRO A 230 -12.45 18.57 -8.23
N MET A 231 -12.02 18.35 -9.50
CA MET A 231 -12.94 18.42 -10.65
C MET A 231 -13.94 17.26 -10.69
N ALA A 232 -13.64 16.18 -10.02
CA ALA A 232 -14.52 15.04 -9.84
C ALA A 232 -14.17 14.31 -8.54
N THR A 233 -15.12 13.52 -8.03
CA THR A 233 -14.91 12.66 -6.87
C THR A 233 -15.20 11.19 -7.20
N PHE A 234 -15.04 10.32 -6.23
CA PHE A 234 -15.40 8.91 -6.35
C PHE A 234 -16.67 8.63 -5.57
N TRP A 235 -17.58 7.92 -6.19
CA TRP A 235 -18.76 7.39 -5.53
C TRP A 235 -18.71 5.87 -5.46
N ASN A 236 -18.75 5.32 -4.25
CA ASN A 236 -18.75 3.88 -4.01
C ASN A 236 -20.13 3.44 -3.48
N PRO A 237 -21.03 2.98 -4.33
CA PRO A 237 -22.36 2.52 -3.91
C PRO A 237 -22.33 1.24 -3.07
N ALA A 238 -21.24 0.49 -3.08
CA ALA A 238 -21.06 -0.72 -2.27
C ALA A 238 -20.49 -0.44 -0.87
N ALA A 239 -20.17 0.82 -0.54
CA ALA A 239 -19.42 1.17 0.67
C ALA A 239 -20.13 0.74 1.96
N GLU A 240 -21.46 0.91 2.05
CA GLU A 240 -22.25 0.55 3.24
C GLU A 240 -22.26 -0.97 3.44
N ALA A 241 -22.53 -1.75 2.40
CA ALA A 241 -22.54 -3.22 2.47
C ALA A 241 -21.18 -3.79 2.90
N ILE A 242 -20.07 -3.20 2.39
CA ILE A 242 -18.72 -3.60 2.79
C ILE A 242 -18.42 -3.22 4.24
N ALA A 243 -18.88 -2.07 4.70
CA ALA A 243 -18.71 -1.64 6.09
C ALA A 243 -19.52 -2.55 7.05
N GLU A 244 -20.75 -2.94 6.68
CA GLU A 244 -21.57 -3.87 7.44
C GLU A 244 -20.96 -5.28 7.59
N ALA A 245 -20.16 -5.71 6.61
CA ALA A 245 -19.43 -6.97 6.67
C ALA A 245 -18.27 -6.96 7.70
N GLU A 246 -18.00 -5.82 8.36
CA GLU A 246 -16.94 -5.66 9.36
C GLU A 246 -15.57 -6.24 8.91
N VAL A 247 -15.21 -5.97 7.65
CA VAL A 247 -13.93 -6.41 7.08
C VAL A 247 -12.76 -5.86 7.90
N ILE A 248 -12.89 -4.62 8.32
CA ILE A 248 -11.97 -3.98 9.27
C ILE A 248 -12.62 -4.07 10.65
N PRO A 249 -12.12 -4.93 11.56
CA PRO A 249 -12.71 -5.08 12.87
C PRO A 249 -12.67 -3.77 13.68
N PRO A 250 -13.77 -3.32 14.28
CA PRO A 250 -13.83 -2.05 15.01
C PRO A 250 -13.21 -2.15 16.43
N MET A 251 -12.12 -2.91 16.59
CA MET A 251 -11.52 -3.22 17.89
C MET A 251 -10.62 -2.11 18.43
N PHE A 252 -10.00 -1.33 17.52
CA PHE A 252 -9.06 -0.29 17.86
C PHE A 252 -9.46 1.03 17.22
N ASN A 253 -9.01 2.16 17.79
CA ASN A 253 -9.29 3.49 17.23
C ASN A 253 -8.72 3.66 15.81
N GLU A 254 -7.64 2.95 15.50
CA GLU A 254 -6.99 2.92 14.20
C GLU A 254 -7.91 2.36 13.10
N ALA A 255 -8.85 1.48 13.44
CA ALA A 255 -9.81 0.89 12.50
C ALA A 255 -10.56 1.96 11.66
N ARG A 256 -10.83 3.14 12.23
CA ARG A 256 -11.46 4.26 11.50
C ARG A 256 -10.60 4.73 10.32
N ARG A 257 -9.28 4.79 10.50
CA ARG A 257 -8.33 5.19 9.45
C ARG A 257 -8.12 4.07 8.45
N ASP A 258 -8.06 2.83 8.94
CA ASP A 258 -7.89 1.67 8.08
C ASP A 258 -9.09 1.46 7.16
N ASN A 259 -10.31 1.71 7.64
CA ASN A 259 -11.51 1.71 6.81
C ASN A 259 -11.45 2.78 5.72
N GLN A 260 -11.01 3.99 6.04
CA GLN A 260 -10.81 5.06 5.04
C GLN A 260 -9.74 4.67 4.01
N ARG A 261 -8.64 4.01 4.44
CA ARG A 261 -7.61 3.51 3.53
C ARG A 261 -8.14 2.42 2.60
N LEU A 262 -8.93 1.48 3.14
CA LEU A 262 -9.56 0.45 2.33
C LEU A 262 -10.38 1.08 1.20
N PHE A 263 -11.26 2.04 1.51
CA PHE A 263 -12.00 2.77 0.48
C PHE A 263 -11.10 3.55 -0.47
N LYS A 264 -9.98 4.09 0.00
CA LYS A 264 -9.00 4.75 -0.87
C LYS A 264 -8.38 3.75 -1.87
N PHE A 265 -8.09 2.52 -1.45
CA PHE A 265 -7.58 1.49 -2.37
C PHE A 265 -8.64 0.99 -3.35
N MET A 266 -9.91 0.90 -2.95
CA MET A 266 -11.01 0.62 -3.88
C MET A 266 -11.08 1.69 -4.98
N ARG A 267 -10.90 2.96 -4.62
CA ARG A 267 -10.80 4.08 -5.58
C ARG A 267 -9.56 3.97 -6.47
N ALA A 268 -8.42 3.51 -5.94
CA ALA A 268 -7.20 3.30 -6.73
C ALA A 268 -7.40 2.20 -7.79
N VAL A 269 -8.13 1.14 -7.47
CA VAL A 269 -8.50 0.09 -8.44
C VAL A 269 -9.49 0.62 -9.47
N ALA A 270 -10.51 1.38 -9.05
CA ALA A 270 -11.45 2.01 -9.98
C ALA A 270 -10.71 3.00 -10.92
N LEU A 271 -9.76 3.76 -10.40
CA LEU A 271 -8.91 4.64 -11.18
C LEU A 271 -8.06 3.87 -12.20
N TYR A 272 -7.51 2.72 -11.80
CA TYR A 272 -6.81 1.84 -12.74
C TYR A 272 -7.72 1.42 -13.91
N HIS A 273 -8.97 1.12 -13.64
CA HIS A 273 -9.96 0.77 -14.66
C HIS A 273 -10.68 1.99 -15.26
N HIS A 274 -10.12 3.21 -15.16
CA HIS A 274 -10.80 4.46 -15.52
C HIS A 274 -11.41 4.46 -16.93
N ALA A 275 -10.78 3.77 -17.89
CA ALA A 275 -11.29 3.66 -19.27
C ALA A 275 -12.59 2.84 -19.38
N GLU A 276 -12.89 2.01 -18.38
CA GLU A 276 -14.08 1.15 -18.32
C GLU A 276 -15.10 1.61 -17.26
N ARG A 277 -14.79 2.67 -16.50
CA ARG A 277 -15.66 3.16 -15.43
C ARG A 277 -16.52 4.30 -15.89
N LEU A 278 -17.78 4.27 -15.44
CA LEU A 278 -18.72 5.33 -15.74
C LEU A 278 -18.37 6.59 -14.95
N MET A 279 -18.22 7.69 -15.70
CA MET A 279 -18.21 9.05 -15.15
C MET A 279 -19.60 9.67 -15.35
N THR A 280 -20.23 10.11 -14.29
CA THR A 280 -21.59 10.66 -14.33
C THR A 280 -21.75 11.86 -13.39
N PHE A 281 -22.94 12.43 -13.34
CA PHE A 281 -23.30 13.48 -12.41
C PHE A 281 -24.36 12.95 -11.45
N LEU A 282 -24.19 13.21 -10.17
CA LEU A 282 -25.24 12.99 -9.17
C LEU A 282 -26.33 14.07 -9.28
N GLU A 283 -27.45 13.89 -8.58
CA GLU A 283 -28.57 14.85 -8.59
C GLU A 283 -28.18 16.27 -8.14
N ASP A 284 -27.18 16.40 -7.26
CA ASP A 284 -26.64 17.68 -6.79
C ASP A 284 -25.67 18.34 -7.79
N GLY A 285 -25.41 17.70 -8.93
CA GLY A 285 -24.50 18.17 -9.97
C GLY A 285 -23.02 17.82 -9.73
N GLU A 286 -22.69 17.05 -8.70
CA GLU A 286 -21.34 16.59 -8.47
C GLU A 286 -20.93 15.56 -9.54
N ARG A 287 -19.75 15.78 -10.16
CA ARG A 287 -19.18 14.81 -11.12
C ARG A 287 -18.47 13.69 -10.39
N VAL A 288 -18.86 12.45 -10.64
CA VAL A 288 -18.32 11.28 -9.95
C VAL A 288 -17.86 10.17 -10.90
N MET A 289 -16.84 9.43 -10.49
CA MET A 289 -16.51 8.11 -11.03
C MET A 289 -17.12 7.04 -10.11
N ILE A 290 -17.87 6.10 -10.71
CA ILE A 290 -18.46 5.02 -9.95
C ILE A 290 -17.44 3.93 -9.67
N VAL A 291 -17.22 3.64 -8.39
CA VAL A 291 -16.47 2.47 -7.92
C VAL A 291 -17.40 1.27 -7.93
N THR A 292 -17.03 0.24 -8.69
CA THR A 292 -17.88 -0.96 -8.85
C THR A 292 -17.59 -2.01 -7.77
N PRO A 293 -18.51 -2.95 -7.48
CA PRO A 293 -18.24 -4.10 -6.61
C PRO A 293 -17.01 -4.92 -7.05
N VAL A 294 -16.71 -4.97 -8.35
CA VAL A 294 -15.52 -5.65 -8.90
C VAL A 294 -14.24 -4.94 -8.46
N ASP A 295 -14.22 -3.60 -8.45
CA ASP A 295 -13.07 -2.83 -7.95
C ASP A 295 -12.87 -3.08 -6.46
N CYS A 296 -13.96 -3.17 -5.71
CA CYS A 296 -13.92 -3.51 -4.29
C CYS A 296 -13.34 -4.92 -4.07
N TRP A 297 -13.75 -5.88 -4.88
CA TRP A 297 -13.23 -7.25 -4.81
C TRP A 297 -11.72 -7.29 -5.10
N TYR A 298 -11.27 -6.66 -6.18
CA TYR A 298 -9.83 -6.57 -6.49
C TYR A 298 -9.05 -5.87 -5.38
N ALA A 299 -9.57 -4.77 -4.84
CA ALA A 299 -8.94 -4.10 -3.71
C ALA A 299 -8.80 -5.03 -2.50
N MET A 300 -9.82 -5.82 -2.18
CA MET A 300 -9.77 -6.80 -1.10
C MET A 300 -8.75 -7.90 -1.35
N VAL A 301 -8.63 -8.38 -2.58
CA VAL A 301 -7.65 -9.42 -2.93
C VAL A 301 -6.21 -8.90 -2.80
N ILE A 302 -5.97 -7.67 -3.27
CA ILE A 302 -4.60 -7.11 -3.37
C ILE A 302 -4.18 -6.46 -2.03
N PHE A 303 -5.08 -5.71 -1.39
CA PHE A 303 -4.75 -4.89 -0.22
C PHE A 303 -5.28 -5.45 1.10
N GLY A 304 -6.30 -6.33 1.07
CA GLY A 304 -7.07 -6.72 2.25
C GLY A 304 -6.23 -7.33 3.36
N GLU A 305 -5.28 -8.21 3.04
CA GLU A 305 -4.38 -8.80 4.04
C GLU A 305 -3.52 -7.73 4.73
N LYS A 306 -2.98 -6.78 3.96
CA LYS A 306 -2.16 -5.69 4.49
C LYS A 306 -2.96 -4.76 5.39
N MET A 307 -4.20 -4.47 5.00
CA MET A 307 -5.11 -3.67 5.81
C MET A 307 -5.48 -4.38 7.10
N LEU A 308 -5.72 -5.69 7.03
CA LEU A 308 -6.03 -6.49 8.21
C LEU A 308 -4.84 -6.56 9.17
N ARG A 309 -3.62 -6.74 8.66
CA ARG A 309 -2.39 -6.66 9.48
C ARG A 309 -2.33 -5.36 10.28
N SER A 310 -2.60 -4.23 9.61
CA SER A 310 -2.64 -2.91 10.23
C SER A 310 -3.76 -2.83 11.27
N ALA A 311 -4.98 -3.17 10.90
CA ALA A 311 -6.17 -3.08 11.76
C ALA A 311 -6.08 -3.95 13.02
N LEU A 312 -5.49 -5.14 12.92
CA LEU A 312 -5.24 -6.04 14.03
C LEU A 312 -3.92 -5.73 14.75
N ASN A 313 -3.16 -4.72 14.27
CA ASN A 313 -1.85 -4.35 14.82
C ASN A 313 -0.89 -5.55 14.92
N LEU A 314 -0.91 -6.44 13.91
CA LEU A 314 -0.03 -7.60 13.82
C LEU A 314 1.33 -7.18 13.25
N ARG A 315 2.41 -7.78 13.73
CA ARG A 315 3.79 -7.37 13.39
C ARG A 315 4.70 -8.57 13.24
N GLY A 316 5.74 -8.41 12.44
CA GLY A 316 6.75 -9.44 12.24
C GLY A 316 6.09 -10.78 11.90
N HIS A 317 6.38 -11.79 12.69
CA HIS A 317 5.88 -13.17 12.50
C HIS A 317 4.51 -13.43 13.14
N ASP A 318 3.77 -12.39 13.57
CA ASP A 318 2.47 -12.60 14.25
C ASP A 318 1.48 -13.34 13.34
N ILE A 319 1.47 -13.04 12.03
CA ILE A 319 0.54 -13.65 11.09
C ILE A 319 0.87 -15.12 10.86
N GLU A 320 2.14 -15.42 10.61
CA GLU A 320 2.60 -16.79 10.38
C GLU A 320 2.29 -17.67 11.59
N VAL A 321 2.59 -17.16 12.80
CA VAL A 321 2.26 -17.86 14.06
C VAL A 321 0.75 -18.02 14.21
N LEU A 322 -0.03 -16.97 13.98
CA LEU A 322 -1.48 -17.01 14.16
C LEU A 322 -2.16 -17.90 13.12
N SER A 323 -1.73 -17.84 11.85
CA SER A 323 -2.22 -18.72 10.79
C SER A 323 -1.97 -20.19 11.12
N LEU A 324 -0.74 -20.51 11.55
CA LEU A 324 -0.38 -21.87 11.97
C LEU A 324 -1.28 -22.38 13.11
N LEU A 325 -1.49 -21.56 14.16
CA LEU A 325 -2.33 -21.95 15.30
C LEU A 325 -3.82 -22.10 14.93
N ARG A 326 -4.28 -21.40 13.92
CA ARG A 326 -5.66 -21.52 13.40
C ARG A 326 -5.85 -22.79 12.56
N GLU A 327 -4.88 -23.11 11.72
CA GLU A 327 -4.92 -24.33 10.91
C GLU A 327 -4.84 -25.61 11.78
N LYS A 328 -4.21 -25.50 12.93
CA LYS A 328 -4.00 -26.62 13.86
C LYS A 328 -4.65 -26.31 15.21
N PRO A 329 -5.93 -26.66 15.39
CA PRO A 329 -6.74 -26.25 16.55
C PRO A 329 -6.38 -27.02 17.85
N SER A 330 -5.10 -27.13 18.16
CA SER A 330 -4.55 -27.70 19.37
C SER A 330 -3.67 -26.72 20.10
N SER A 331 -3.29 -27.00 21.33
CA SER A 331 -2.32 -26.18 22.08
C SER A 331 -0.91 -26.69 21.85
N TYR A 332 0.03 -25.76 21.59
CA TYR A 332 1.42 -26.06 21.26
C TYR A 332 2.38 -25.27 22.14
N THR A 333 3.52 -25.87 22.45
CA THR A 333 4.65 -25.15 23.07
C THR A 333 5.35 -24.22 22.06
N VAL A 334 6.11 -23.28 22.58
CA VAL A 334 6.93 -22.38 21.71
C VAL A 334 7.87 -23.16 20.79
N ALA A 335 8.49 -24.22 21.30
CA ALA A 335 9.42 -25.05 20.52
C ALA A 335 8.71 -25.80 19.38
N GLU A 336 7.50 -26.32 19.62
CA GLU A 336 6.70 -26.98 18.58
C GLU A 336 6.25 -25.98 17.51
N ILE A 337 5.79 -24.79 17.90
CA ILE A 337 5.40 -23.72 16.98
C ILE A 337 6.61 -23.31 16.12
N GLN A 338 7.77 -23.08 16.75
CA GLN A 338 9.00 -22.76 16.02
C GLN A 338 9.36 -23.84 15.01
N GLN A 339 9.36 -25.11 15.43
CA GLN A 339 9.68 -26.23 14.56
C GLN A 339 8.73 -26.32 13.36
N MET A 340 7.42 -26.13 13.58
CA MET A 340 6.42 -26.16 12.51
C MET A 340 6.61 -24.99 11.53
N LEU A 341 6.93 -23.80 12.03
CA LEU A 341 7.22 -22.64 11.18
C LEU A 341 8.50 -22.87 10.34
N ILE A 342 9.55 -23.41 10.94
CA ILE A 342 10.80 -23.74 10.19
C ILE A 342 10.51 -24.81 9.13
N GLN A 343 9.69 -25.81 9.43
CA GLN A 343 9.26 -26.82 8.45
C GLN A 343 8.41 -26.22 7.33
N GLY A 344 7.66 -25.15 7.63
CA GLY A 344 6.93 -24.34 6.65
C GLY A 344 7.77 -23.32 5.90
N GLY A 345 9.12 -23.36 6.05
CA GLY A 345 10.05 -22.48 5.32
C GLY A 345 10.33 -21.13 6.00
N HIS A 346 9.73 -20.84 7.16
CA HIS A 346 9.94 -19.56 7.85
C HIS A 346 11.23 -19.54 8.66
N ASN A 347 12.02 -18.47 8.53
CA ASN A 347 13.24 -18.30 9.32
C ASN A 347 12.88 -17.56 10.63
N VAL A 348 12.58 -18.32 11.68
CA VAL A 348 12.15 -17.80 12.98
C VAL A 348 12.99 -18.37 14.13
N THR A 349 13.30 -17.53 15.11
CA THR A 349 13.95 -17.96 16.37
C THR A 349 12.90 -18.22 17.45
N ASP A 350 13.28 -18.96 18.51
CA ASP A 350 12.43 -19.12 19.74
C ASP A 350 12.02 -17.75 20.29
N ARG A 351 12.94 -16.77 20.28
CA ARG A 351 12.68 -15.39 20.72
C ARG A 351 11.60 -14.71 19.89
N ASP A 352 11.62 -14.89 18.57
CA ASP A 352 10.62 -14.28 17.66
C ASP A 352 9.24 -14.87 17.93
N VAL A 353 9.16 -16.20 18.05
CA VAL A 353 7.89 -16.89 18.36
C VAL A 353 7.34 -16.44 19.71
N ARG A 354 8.18 -16.38 20.77
CA ARG A 354 7.75 -15.86 22.08
C ARG A 354 7.23 -14.45 22.00
N ARG A 355 7.95 -13.57 21.32
CA ARG A 355 7.57 -12.16 21.16
C ARG A 355 6.23 -12.03 20.45
N SER A 356 6.01 -12.80 19.38
CA SER A 356 4.74 -12.82 18.66
C SER A 356 3.60 -13.33 19.54
N LEU A 357 3.79 -14.44 20.26
CA LEU A 357 2.78 -15.00 21.16
C LEU A 357 2.41 -14.05 22.28
N GLU A 358 3.38 -13.42 22.93
CA GLU A 358 3.12 -12.41 23.99
C GLU A 358 2.41 -11.17 23.44
N ASN A 359 2.80 -10.68 22.24
CA ASN A 359 2.13 -9.57 21.58
C ASN A 359 0.66 -9.92 21.25
N MET A 360 0.42 -11.11 20.73
CA MET A 360 -0.93 -11.56 20.39
C MET A 360 -1.77 -11.91 21.62
N PHE A 361 -1.16 -12.38 22.69
CA PHE A 361 -1.83 -12.65 23.98
C PHE A 361 -2.37 -11.37 24.60
N THR A 362 -1.58 -10.30 24.62
CA THR A 362 -2.03 -8.99 25.13
C THR A 362 -3.21 -8.41 24.34
N LYS A 363 -3.39 -8.85 23.09
CA LYS A 363 -4.48 -8.44 22.18
C LYS A 363 -5.64 -9.44 22.16
N GLY A 364 -5.52 -10.58 22.85
CA GLY A 364 -6.56 -11.61 22.93
C GLY A 364 -6.66 -12.54 21.71
N TYR A 365 -5.68 -12.52 20.78
CA TYR A 365 -5.71 -13.41 19.60
C TYR A 365 -5.25 -14.83 19.87
N VAL A 366 -4.51 -15.04 20.94
CA VAL A 366 -4.10 -16.36 21.41
C VAL A 366 -4.45 -16.55 22.88
N ILE A 367 -4.67 -17.80 23.26
CA ILE A 367 -4.89 -18.25 24.63
C ILE A 367 -3.60 -18.91 25.12
N ARG A 368 -3.17 -18.53 26.31
CA ARG A 368 -2.06 -19.14 27.01
C ARG A 368 -2.60 -20.11 28.05
N HIS A 369 -2.10 -21.32 28.05
CA HIS A 369 -2.35 -22.34 29.08
C HIS A 369 -1.09 -22.45 29.95
N ASP A 370 -1.23 -22.12 31.24
CA ASP A 370 -0.12 -22.12 32.22
C ASP A 370 0.23 -23.48 32.79
N ASP A 371 -0.04 -24.54 32.03
CA ASP A 371 0.37 -25.91 32.35
C ASP A 371 1.89 -26.06 32.23
N SER A 372 2.43 -27.19 32.67
CA SER A 372 3.85 -27.48 32.49
C SER A 372 4.03 -28.58 31.45
N PRO A 373 4.51 -28.28 30.24
CA PRO A 373 5.00 -26.99 29.71
C PRO A 373 3.88 -26.02 29.32
N ILE A 374 4.18 -24.70 29.33
CA ILE A 374 3.26 -23.67 28.83
C ILE A 374 2.94 -23.91 27.37
N THR A 375 1.65 -23.87 27.02
CA THR A 375 1.16 -24.07 25.66
C THR A 375 0.28 -22.90 25.20
N TRP A 376 0.14 -22.76 23.88
CA TRP A 376 -0.55 -21.67 23.21
C TRP A 376 -1.53 -22.20 22.17
N GLN A 377 -2.67 -21.54 22.04
CA GLN A 377 -3.74 -21.88 21.11
C GLN A 377 -4.33 -20.60 20.50
N ALA A 378 -4.84 -20.67 19.27
CA ALA A 378 -5.61 -19.58 18.71
C ALA A 378 -6.90 -19.34 19.49
N SER A 379 -7.22 -18.08 19.76
CA SER A 379 -8.50 -17.71 20.36
C SER A 379 -9.60 -17.61 19.29
N PRO A 380 -10.89 -17.60 19.67
CA PRO A 380 -11.98 -17.29 18.73
C PRO A 380 -11.82 -15.95 18.01
N MET A 381 -11.16 -14.97 18.62
CA MET A 381 -10.88 -13.67 17.99
C MET A 381 -9.96 -13.77 16.78
N ALA A 382 -9.19 -14.85 16.64
CA ALA A 382 -8.38 -15.10 15.45
C ALA A 382 -9.22 -15.27 14.17
N SER A 383 -10.55 -15.55 14.29
CA SER A 383 -11.47 -15.59 13.15
C SER A 383 -11.59 -14.27 12.37
N TYR A 384 -11.18 -13.13 12.95
CA TYR A 384 -11.12 -11.87 12.22
C TYR A 384 -10.17 -11.90 11.02
N MET A 385 -9.24 -12.86 10.97
CA MET A 385 -8.39 -13.06 9.78
C MET A 385 -9.15 -13.60 8.56
N ASP A 386 -10.37 -14.12 8.73
CA ASP A 386 -11.19 -14.67 7.64
C ASP A 386 -11.99 -13.59 6.90
N TYR A 387 -11.40 -12.42 6.70
CA TYR A 387 -12.08 -11.28 6.08
C TYR A 387 -12.69 -11.58 4.70
N LYS A 388 -12.07 -12.47 3.93
CA LYS A 388 -12.55 -12.85 2.58
C LYS A 388 -13.90 -13.57 2.64
N SER A 389 -14.14 -14.37 3.67
CA SER A 389 -15.40 -15.11 3.85
C SER A 389 -16.51 -14.29 4.51
N LYS A 390 -16.19 -13.09 5.03
CA LYS A 390 -17.18 -12.23 5.68
C LYS A 390 -18.05 -11.47 4.68
N ILE A 391 -17.57 -11.28 3.46
CA ILE A 391 -18.29 -10.50 2.44
C ILE A 391 -19.15 -11.44 1.61
N ASP A 392 -20.45 -11.24 1.70
CA ASP A 392 -21.40 -11.78 0.72
C ASP A 392 -21.41 -10.88 -0.52
N TRP A 393 -20.70 -11.29 -1.56
CA TRP A 393 -20.55 -10.50 -2.77
C TRP A 393 -21.84 -10.40 -3.59
N GLU A 394 -22.77 -11.34 -3.44
CA GLU A 394 -24.09 -11.27 -4.09
C GLU A 394 -24.91 -10.15 -3.45
N ASP A 395 -24.96 -10.09 -2.12
CA ASP A 395 -25.62 -9.00 -1.35
C ASP A 395 -24.97 -7.64 -1.64
N VAL A 396 -23.63 -7.58 -1.71
CA VAL A 396 -22.90 -6.33 -2.05
C VAL A 396 -23.31 -5.81 -3.44
N VAL A 397 -23.39 -6.69 -4.43
CA VAL A 397 -23.78 -6.31 -5.80
C VAL A 397 -25.25 -5.82 -5.84
N GLU A 398 -26.16 -6.51 -5.14
CA GLU A 398 -27.58 -6.15 -5.08
C GLU A 398 -27.76 -4.78 -4.43
N LYS A 399 -27.20 -4.55 -3.23
CA LYS A 399 -27.27 -3.27 -2.52
C LYS A 399 -26.62 -2.13 -3.31
N ALA A 400 -25.48 -2.37 -3.96
CA ALA A 400 -24.85 -1.38 -4.81
C ALA A 400 -25.74 -0.99 -6.00
N ALA A 401 -26.40 -1.97 -6.65
CA ALA A 401 -27.32 -1.70 -7.74
C ALA A 401 -28.57 -0.90 -7.29
N GLU A 402 -29.09 -1.19 -6.11
CA GLU A 402 -30.21 -0.41 -5.51
C GLU A 402 -29.77 1.03 -5.23
N THR A 403 -28.60 1.21 -4.62
CA THR A 403 -28.02 2.53 -4.34
C THR A 403 -27.82 3.36 -5.62
N VAL A 404 -27.34 2.72 -6.69
CA VAL A 404 -27.18 3.37 -8.01
C VAL A 404 -28.53 3.83 -8.56
N ARG A 405 -29.54 2.95 -8.54
CA ARG A 405 -30.90 3.31 -9.05
C ARG A 405 -31.54 4.45 -8.27
N ALA A 406 -31.26 4.55 -6.97
CA ALA A 406 -31.83 5.57 -6.10
C ALA A 406 -31.20 6.96 -6.26
N ASN A 407 -29.93 7.03 -6.73
CA ASN A 407 -29.15 8.28 -6.74
C ASN A 407 -28.73 8.77 -8.12
N LEU A 408 -28.91 7.96 -9.16
CA LEU A 408 -28.73 8.45 -10.53
C LEU A 408 -30.04 9.09 -11.03
N PRO A 409 -29.95 10.24 -11.75
CA PRO A 409 -31.11 10.82 -12.37
C PRO A 409 -31.77 9.81 -13.30
N ALA A 410 -33.11 9.71 -13.25
CA ALA A 410 -33.84 8.89 -14.19
C ALA A 410 -33.47 9.31 -15.61
N GLU A 411 -33.13 8.37 -16.47
CA GLU A 411 -32.75 8.65 -17.86
C GLU A 411 -33.78 9.59 -18.49
N GLN A 412 -33.30 10.74 -18.99
CA GLN A 412 -34.07 11.64 -19.82
C GLN A 412 -34.09 11.14 -21.26
#